data_0a6c830b44ab612c07c2c56206a4ca40
#
_entry.id   0a6c830b44ab612c07c2c56206a4ca40
#
_cell.length_a   1.000
_cell.length_b   1.000
_cell.length_c   1.000
_cell.angle_alpha   90.00
_cell.angle_beta   90.00
_cell.angle_gamma   90.00
#
_symmetry.space_group_name_H-M   'P 1'
#
loop_
_entity.id
_entity.type
_entity.pdbx_description
1 polymer ?
#
loop_
_entity_poly.entity_id
_entity_poly.type
_entity_poly.pdbx_seq_one_letter_code
_entity_poly.pdbx_strand_id
1 'polypeptide(L)'
;MSDHLIIFDTTLRDGEQSPGASMTRDEKVRIAKSLERLHVDVIEAGFPIASPGDFEAVMAVAQEIRESTVCALARAVTRDIDRAAEAIRPARSGRIHTFIATSPIHMQEKLRMNPEQVLESAVKAVKYARKFTDDVEFSPEDAGRSEPDFLCRVLEAVIAAGARTVNIPDTVGYNLPAQFGGLVRTLRERVANSDKAVFSVHCHNDLGLAVANSLSAVLDGARQVECTINGLGERAGNAALEEVVMAVRTRRDLFSCDTRIDTTQIVAASRLVSNITGFAVQPNKAIVGANAFAHESGIHQDGVIKKRETYEIMRAEDVGWVANRMVLGKHSGRNAFRTRLKELGISFRSDDEFNSAFDRFKELADKKHEIFDEDIQALVTEEGLEGVDEKHKLVRLKVCSETGVKPRARITLSVAGKPQSAEADGSGPVDASFRAIEAVLASGAQLLLYSVNNITSGTDSQGEVTVRLELAGRIVNGHGADTDIVIASAKAYLNALNKLETPSGRAHPQTGTPI
;
A
#
# COMPACT_ATOMS: atom_id res chain seq x y z
N MET A 1 29.94 -2.36 15.64
CA MET A 1 28.52 -1.99 15.54
C MET A 1 28.35 -1.29 14.21
N SER A 2 27.31 -1.60 13.44
CA SER A 2 26.99 -0.85 12.23
C SER A 2 26.64 0.59 12.62
N ASP A 3 26.99 1.56 11.76
CA ASP A 3 26.62 2.95 11.91
C ASP A 3 25.09 3.10 11.80
N HIS A 4 24.47 4.06 12.50
CA HIS A 4 23.01 4.21 12.52
C HIS A 4 22.56 5.17 11.40
N LEU A 5 21.62 4.71 10.56
CA LEU A 5 20.91 5.54 9.61
C LEU A 5 19.58 6.02 10.24
N ILE A 6 19.48 7.31 10.47
CA ILE A 6 18.29 7.96 11.01
C ILE A 6 17.20 7.99 9.94
N ILE A 7 16.03 7.46 10.26
CA ILE A 7 14.83 7.58 9.42
C ILE A 7 13.96 8.71 9.94
N PHE A 8 13.85 9.74 9.11
CA PHE A 8 13.01 10.91 9.35
C PHE A 8 11.75 10.78 8.48
N ASP A 9 10.60 10.58 9.11
CA ASP A 9 9.34 10.48 8.38
C ASP A 9 8.64 11.84 8.31
N THR A 10 8.33 12.27 7.09
CA THR A 10 7.60 13.52 6.82
C THR A 10 6.19 13.26 6.21
N THR A 11 5.62 12.08 6.43
CA THR A 11 4.26 11.74 5.97
C THR A 11 3.22 12.76 6.48
N LEU A 12 3.35 13.22 7.73
CA LEU A 12 2.40 14.14 8.36
C LEU A 12 2.63 15.62 7.99
N ARG A 13 3.70 15.96 7.25
CA ARG A 13 3.99 17.31 6.78
C ARG A 13 4.05 17.37 5.27
N ASP A 14 5.07 16.82 4.60
CA ASP A 14 5.21 16.85 3.15
C ASP A 14 4.23 15.86 2.48
N GLY A 15 4.03 14.70 3.08
CA GLY A 15 3.04 13.74 2.64
C GLY A 15 1.63 14.33 2.60
N GLU A 16 1.24 15.11 3.61
CA GLU A 16 -0.05 15.80 3.67
C GLU A 16 -0.20 16.91 2.62
N GLN A 17 0.90 17.47 2.12
CA GLN A 17 0.89 18.49 1.06
C GLN A 17 0.51 17.92 -0.31
N SER A 18 0.45 16.60 -0.45
CA SER A 18 -0.14 15.96 -1.64
C SER A 18 -1.61 16.37 -1.79
N PRO A 19 -2.03 16.89 -2.97
CA PRO A 19 -3.41 17.31 -3.17
C PRO A 19 -4.41 16.17 -2.88
N GLY A 20 -5.28 16.36 -1.89
CA GLY A 20 -6.27 15.36 -1.45
C GLY A 20 -5.85 14.48 -0.27
N ALA A 21 -4.62 14.61 0.24
CA ALA A 21 -4.11 13.83 1.39
C ALA A 21 -4.28 14.52 2.76
N SER A 22 -5.08 15.57 2.84
CA SER A 22 -5.30 16.30 4.12
C SER A 22 -5.84 15.39 5.21
N MET A 23 -5.30 15.54 6.41
CA MET A 23 -5.59 14.69 7.57
C MET A 23 -6.15 15.52 8.72
N THR A 24 -7.10 14.94 9.44
CA THR A 24 -7.57 15.51 10.71
C THR A 24 -6.52 15.33 11.81
N ARG A 25 -6.63 16.12 12.88
CA ARG A 25 -5.77 15.99 14.07
C ARG A 25 -5.68 14.55 14.59
N ASP A 26 -6.83 13.88 14.73
CA ASP A 26 -6.89 12.53 15.29
C ASP A 26 -6.29 11.49 14.34
N GLU A 27 -6.41 11.67 13.03
CA GLU A 27 -5.77 10.86 12.01
C GLU A 27 -4.24 11.02 12.05
N LYS A 28 -3.73 12.26 12.18
CA LYS A 28 -2.29 12.52 12.37
C LYS A 28 -1.74 11.82 13.61
N VAL A 29 -2.44 11.86 14.73
CA VAL A 29 -2.05 11.16 15.95
C VAL A 29 -2.04 9.64 15.74
N ARG A 30 -3.02 9.08 15.03
CA ARG A 30 -3.04 7.63 14.72
C ARG A 30 -1.86 7.21 13.86
N ILE A 31 -1.52 7.99 12.83
CA ILE A 31 -0.35 7.72 11.99
C ILE A 31 0.93 7.88 12.80
N ALA A 32 1.08 8.95 13.58
CA ALA A 32 2.25 9.16 14.44
C ALA A 32 2.51 7.99 15.39
N LYS A 33 1.46 7.44 16.02
CA LYS A 33 1.56 6.22 16.85
C LYS A 33 1.97 4.98 16.04
N SER A 34 1.57 4.90 14.77
CA SER A 34 2.02 3.81 13.89
C SER A 34 3.49 3.97 13.52
N LEU A 35 3.94 5.19 13.23
CA LEU A 35 5.34 5.50 12.95
C LEU A 35 6.24 5.24 14.16
N GLU A 36 5.76 5.56 15.37
CA GLU A 36 6.48 5.24 16.61
C GLU A 36 6.62 3.72 16.83
N ARG A 37 5.55 2.92 16.60
CA ARG A 37 5.63 1.44 16.64
C ARG A 37 6.55 0.88 15.57
N LEU A 38 6.65 1.54 14.43
CA LEU A 38 7.60 1.22 13.37
C LEU A 38 9.05 1.56 13.77
N HIS A 39 9.25 2.25 14.90
CA HIS A 39 10.52 2.77 15.41
C HIS A 39 11.16 3.82 14.49
N VAL A 40 10.35 4.70 13.88
CA VAL A 40 10.86 5.86 13.18
C VAL A 40 11.62 6.76 14.16
N ASP A 41 12.79 7.26 13.75
CA ASP A 41 13.64 8.09 14.62
C ASP A 41 13.06 9.48 14.84
N VAL A 42 12.60 10.13 13.77
CA VAL A 42 12.05 11.49 13.77
C VAL A 42 10.74 11.51 12.99
N ILE A 43 9.71 12.09 13.58
CA ILE A 43 8.39 12.30 12.97
C ILE A 43 8.18 13.80 12.76
N GLU A 44 8.19 14.27 11.52
CA GLU A 44 7.83 15.65 11.20
C GLU A 44 6.30 15.79 11.18
N ALA A 45 5.77 16.33 12.26
CA ALA A 45 4.33 16.31 12.54
C ALA A 45 3.51 17.35 11.78
N GLY A 46 4.16 18.38 11.22
CA GLY A 46 3.47 19.41 10.44
C GLY A 46 4.19 20.75 10.40
N PHE A 47 3.44 21.79 9.94
CA PHE A 47 3.90 23.17 9.80
C PHE A 47 3.02 24.11 10.64
N PRO A 48 3.31 24.29 11.94
CA PRO A 48 2.42 24.92 12.92
C PRO A 48 1.94 26.33 12.60
N ILE A 49 2.67 27.07 11.76
CA ILE A 49 2.28 28.43 11.35
C ILE A 49 1.26 28.43 10.21
N ALA A 50 1.07 27.31 9.50
CA ALA A 50 0.20 27.24 8.33
C ALA A 50 -1.26 27.49 8.71
N SER A 51 -1.73 26.91 9.81
CA SER A 51 -3.09 27.08 10.31
C SER A 51 -3.20 26.78 11.82
N PRO A 52 -4.28 27.23 12.49
CA PRO A 52 -4.57 26.79 13.86
C PRO A 52 -4.69 25.27 13.98
N GLY A 53 -5.31 24.59 13.00
CA GLY A 53 -5.46 23.14 12.99
C GLY A 53 -4.14 22.39 12.89
N ASP A 54 -3.19 22.88 12.08
CA ASP A 54 -1.84 22.33 12.02
C ASP A 54 -1.09 22.48 13.34
N PHE A 55 -1.21 23.63 13.97
CA PHE A 55 -0.64 23.85 15.30
C PHE A 55 -1.19 22.86 16.33
N GLU A 56 -2.51 22.70 16.39
CA GLU A 56 -3.17 21.77 17.31
C GLU A 56 -2.80 20.31 17.03
N ALA A 57 -2.66 19.95 15.77
CA ALA A 57 -2.24 18.62 15.36
C ALA A 57 -0.80 18.31 15.78
N VAL A 58 0.15 19.22 15.51
CA VAL A 58 1.55 19.07 15.95
C VAL A 58 1.64 18.97 17.47
N MET A 59 0.91 19.81 18.19
CA MET A 59 0.87 19.79 19.65
C MET A 59 0.29 18.46 20.18
N ALA A 60 -0.78 17.93 19.57
CA ALA A 60 -1.36 16.64 19.94
C ALA A 60 -0.39 15.48 19.70
N VAL A 61 0.31 15.47 18.56
CA VAL A 61 1.37 14.47 18.29
C VAL A 61 2.48 14.59 19.34
N ALA A 62 2.92 15.82 19.67
CA ALA A 62 3.96 16.06 20.66
C ALA A 62 3.57 15.60 22.08
N GLN A 63 2.27 15.63 22.42
CA GLN A 63 1.75 15.13 23.69
C GLN A 63 1.72 13.59 23.77
N GLU A 64 1.54 12.92 22.64
CA GLU A 64 1.31 11.47 22.60
C GLU A 64 2.59 10.65 22.36
N ILE A 65 3.50 11.16 21.52
CA ILE A 65 4.72 10.43 21.11
C ILE A 65 5.80 10.51 22.19
N ARG A 66 6.45 9.37 22.47
CA ARG A 66 7.43 9.23 23.57
C ARG A 66 8.80 8.74 23.14
N GLU A 67 8.88 7.87 22.13
CA GLU A 67 10.13 7.19 21.73
C GLU A 67 10.77 7.79 20.48
N SER A 68 9.95 8.41 19.61
CA SER A 68 10.43 9.16 18.45
C SER A 68 10.61 10.66 18.80
N THR A 69 11.54 11.30 18.13
CA THR A 69 11.65 12.77 18.18
C THR A 69 10.53 13.40 17.35
N VAL A 70 9.79 14.34 17.94
CA VAL A 70 8.74 15.09 17.21
C VAL A 70 9.36 16.36 16.63
N CYS A 71 9.26 16.51 15.31
CA CYS A 71 9.79 17.64 14.57
C CYS A 71 8.66 18.55 14.07
N ALA A 72 8.91 19.85 14.06
CA ALA A 72 8.05 20.85 13.45
C ALA A 72 8.83 21.74 12.48
N LEU A 73 8.23 21.97 11.28
CA LEU A 73 8.81 22.82 10.25
C LEU A 73 8.59 24.31 10.57
N ALA A 74 9.58 25.14 10.26
CA ALA A 74 9.54 26.60 10.38
C ALA A 74 10.38 27.27 9.29
N ARG A 75 9.83 28.27 8.60
CA ARG A 75 10.65 29.15 7.76
C ARG A 75 11.69 29.88 8.62
N ALA A 76 12.75 30.36 7.99
CA ALA A 76 13.81 31.13 8.67
C ALA A 76 13.35 32.53 9.15
N VAL A 77 12.19 32.58 9.84
CA VAL A 77 11.61 33.78 10.43
C VAL A 77 11.19 33.51 11.87
N THR A 78 11.42 34.49 12.75
CA THR A 78 11.21 34.38 14.21
C THR A 78 9.81 33.88 14.57
N ARG A 79 8.77 34.41 13.94
CA ARG A 79 7.37 34.07 14.22
C ARG A 79 7.07 32.59 13.94
N ASP A 80 7.63 32.01 12.87
CA ASP A 80 7.42 30.61 12.51
C ASP A 80 8.14 29.69 13.52
N ILE A 81 9.38 30.07 13.91
CA ILE A 81 10.17 29.34 14.90
C ILE A 81 9.51 29.38 16.28
N ASP A 82 8.97 30.53 16.71
CA ASP A 82 8.20 30.64 17.96
C ASP A 82 7.00 29.68 17.95
N ARG A 83 6.27 29.63 16.82
CA ARG A 83 5.09 28.77 16.68
C ARG A 83 5.44 27.29 16.68
N ALA A 84 6.55 26.91 16.01
CA ALA A 84 7.07 25.55 16.04
C ALA A 84 7.52 25.16 17.46
N ALA A 85 8.28 26.01 18.13
CA ALA A 85 8.74 25.77 19.49
C ALA A 85 7.58 25.59 20.48
N GLU A 86 6.53 26.39 20.36
CA GLU A 86 5.32 26.28 21.18
C GLU A 86 4.62 24.96 20.96
N ALA A 87 4.46 24.53 19.69
CA ALA A 87 3.76 23.31 19.33
C ALA A 87 4.48 22.04 19.81
N ILE A 88 5.82 22.01 19.73
CA ILE A 88 6.61 20.84 20.17
C ILE A 88 6.96 20.86 21.66
N ARG A 89 6.63 21.93 22.40
CA ARG A 89 6.99 22.06 23.84
C ARG A 89 6.57 20.85 24.70
N PRO A 90 5.41 20.18 24.46
CA PRO A 90 5.03 19.00 25.23
C PRO A 90 5.81 17.72 24.88
N ALA A 91 6.57 17.73 23.78
CA ALA A 91 7.30 16.54 23.33
C ALA A 91 8.40 16.16 24.33
N ARG A 92 8.62 14.85 24.51
CA ARG A 92 9.76 14.34 25.27
C ARG A 92 11.09 14.67 24.60
N SER A 93 11.12 14.59 23.27
CA SER A 93 12.23 15.00 22.42
C SER A 93 11.66 15.81 21.27
N GLY A 94 12.07 17.08 21.14
CA GLY A 94 11.54 18.01 20.16
C GLY A 94 12.63 18.59 19.28
N ARG A 95 12.42 18.57 17.95
CA ARG A 95 13.29 19.15 16.92
C ARG A 95 12.60 20.32 16.23
N ILE A 96 13.33 21.38 15.97
CA ILE A 96 12.90 22.46 15.07
C ILE A 96 13.65 22.31 13.75
N HIS A 97 12.91 22.11 12.66
CA HIS A 97 13.43 22.10 11.31
C HIS A 97 13.19 23.45 10.66
N THR A 98 14.26 24.19 10.37
CA THR A 98 14.15 25.50 9.72
C THR A 98 14.84 25.51 8.37
N PHE A 99 14.33 26.29 7.42
CA PHE A 99 14.82 26.30 6.05
C PHE A 99 14.76 27.68 5.41
N ILE A 100 15.64 27.88 4.43
CA ILE A 100 15.62 29.00 3.49
C ILE A 100 16.22 28.54 2.17
N ALA A 101 15.68 29.03 1.04
CA ALA A 101 16.16 28.64 -0.27
C ALA A 101 17.55 29.24 -0.59
N THR A 102 18.40 28.44 -1.29
CA THR A 102 19.78 28.81 -1.61
C THR A 102 20.09 28.80 -3.09
N SER A 103 19.18 28.30 -3.94
CA SER A 103 19.39 28.32 -5.38
C SER A 103 19.24 29.73 -5.97
N PRO A 104 20.00 30.09 -7.02
CA PRO A 104 19.92 31.40 -7.63
C PRO A 104 18.51 31.82 -8.02
N ILE A 105 17.74 30.89 -8.62
CA ILE A 105 16.37 31.18 -9.05
C ILE A 105 15.46 31.52 -7.85
N HIS A 106 15.57 30.78 -6.72
CA HIS A 106 14.75 31.07 -5.54
C HIS A 106 15.18 32.33 -4.83
N MET A 107 16.47 32.62 -4.76
CA MET A 107 16.98 33.83 -4.16
C MET A 107 16.49 35.08 -4.91
N GLN A 108 16.51 35.03 -6.25
CA GLN A 108 16.09 36.16 -7.09
C GLN A 108 14.56 36.32 -7.14
N GLU A 109 13.83 35.26 -7.49
CA GLU A 109 12.41 35.35 -7.81
C GLU A 109 11.51 35.24 -6.58
N LYS A 110 11.81 34.30 -5.67
CA LYS A 110 10.99 34.00 -4.47
C LYS A 110 11.36 34.88 -3.27
N LEU A 111 12.64 34.91 -2.90
CA LEU A 111 13.10 35.63 -1.70
C LEU A 111 13.41 37.09 -1.95
N ARG A 112 13.85 37.45 -3.16
CA ARG A 112 14.37 38.77 -3.52
C ARG A 112 15.51 39.20 -2.60
N MET A 113 16.41 38.25 -2.29
CA MET A 113 17.57 38.42 -1.41
C MET A 113 18.84 38.11 -2.17
N ASN A 114 19.92 38.80 -1.82
CA ASN A 114 21.25 38.40 -2.27
C ASN A 114 21.83 37.26 -1.39
N PRO A 115 22.88 36.55 -1.82
CA PRO A 115 23.46 35.43 -1.07
C PRO A 115 23.85 35.76 0.37
N GLU A 116 24.39 36.97 0.64
CA GLU A 116 24.80 37.37 1.98
C GLU A 116 23.59 37.55 2.93
N GLN A 117 22.50 38.10 2.43
CA GLN A 117 21.26 38.23 3.19
C GLN A 117 20.63 36.83 3.50
N VAL A 118 20.72 35.89 2.57
CA VAL A 118 20.26 34.50 2.78
C VAL A 118 21.13 33.83 3.85
N LEU A 119 22.45 33.94 3.75
CA LEU A 119 23.39 33.42 4.74
C LEU A 119 23.13 33.99 6.15
N GLU A 120 22.97 35.32 6.27
CA GLU A 120 22.67 35.98 7.54
C GLU A 120 21.33 35.47 8.13
N SER A 121 20.29 35.34 7.28
CA SER A 121 18.98 34.85 7.68
C SER A 121 19.04 33.42 8.19
N ALA A 122 19.78 32.54 7.50
CA ALA A 122 19.98 31.15 7.90
C ALA A 122 20.65 31.05 9.28
N VAL A 123 21.76 31.75 9.48
CA VAL A 123 22.49 31.79 10.76
C VAL A 123 21.62 32.33 11.89
N LYS A 124 20.88 33.42 11.64
CA LYS A 124 19.95 34.01 12.61
C LYS A 124 18.84 33.05 13.00
N ALA A 125 18.25 32.36 12.05
CA ALA A 125 17.19 31.37 12.29
C ALA A 125 17.67 30.20 13.16
N VAL A 126 18.81 29.62 12.83
CA VAL A 126 19.40 28.53 13.62
C VAL A 126 19.72 28.97 15.03
N LYS A 127 20.42 30.11 15.20
CA LYS A 127 20.71 30.68 16.52
C LYS A 127 19.43 30.97 17.33
N TYR A 128 18.37 31.38 16.67
CA TYR A 128 17.09 31.64 17.33
C TYR A 128 16.40 30.34 17.75
N ALA A 129 16.32 29.34 16.88
CA ALA A 129 15.74 28.02 17.18
C ALA A 129 16.49 27.33 18.33
N ARG A 130 17.81 27.47 18.39
CA ARG A 130 18.67 26.97 19.49
C ARG A 130 18.30 27.49 20.89
N LYS A 131 17.51 28.53 20.99
CA LYS A 131 17.00 29.02 22.30
C LYS A 131 15.92 28.10 22.89
N PHE A 132 15.28 27.28 22.06
CA PHE A 132 14.13 26.44 22.43
C PHE A 132 14.46 24.96 22.50
N THR A 133 15.40 24.51 21.68
CA THR A 133 15.84 23.10 21.65
C THR A 133 17.31 23.01 21.25
N ASP A 134 17.95 21.95 21.76
CA ASP A 134 19.31 21.57 21.33
C ASP A 134 19.34 20.82 20.01
N ASP A 135 18.21 20.33 19.51
CA ASP A 135 18.07 19.60 18.26
C ASP A 135 17.45 20.49 17.18
N VAL A 136 18.32 21.13 16.39
CA VAL A 136 17.92 21.99 15.28
C VAL A 136 18.43 21.38 13.98
N GLU A 137 17.51 21.20 13.04
CA GLU A 137 17.78 20.82 11.66
C GLU A 137 17.65 22.03 10.75
N PHE A 138 18.56 22.13 9.77
CA PHE A 138 18.54 23.20 8.78
C PHE A 138 18.59 22.65 7.37
N SER A 139 17.67 23.13 6.50
CA SER A 139 17.63 22.81 5.06
C SER A 139 17.93 24.04 4.20
N PRO A 140 18.99 24.01 3.37
CA PRO A 140 19.13 24.92 2.23
C PRO A 140 18.18 24.49 1.11
N GLU A 141 16.95 25.01 1.10
CA GLU A 141 15.93 24.64 0.11
C GLU A 141 16.48 24.78 -1.31
N ASP A 142 16.18 23.76 -2.16
CA ASP A 142 16.65 23.66 -3.54
C ASP A 142 18.19 23.50 -3.66
N ALA A 143 18.78 22.76 -2.71
CA ALA A 143 20.22 22.49 -2.69
C ALA A 143 20.74 21.81 -3.96
N GLY A 144 19.93 20.93 -4.55
CA GLY A 144 20.29 20.22 -5.79
C GLY A 144 20.54 21.13 -6.98
N ARG A 145 20.07 22.40 -6.95
CA ARG A 145 20.30 23.42 -7.97
C ARG A 145 21.06 24.65 -7.45
N SER A 146 21.59 24.57 -6.23
CA SER A 146 22.39 25.62 -5.62
C SER A 146 23.85 25.51 -5.98
N GLU A 147 24.55 26.66 -5.98
CA GLU A 147 26.00 26.68 -6.23
C GLU A 147 26.76 26.00 -5.08
N PRO A 148 27.61 24.98 -5.34
CA PRO A 148 28.28 24.21 -4.30
C PRO A 148 29.15 25.06 -3.35
N ASP A 149 29.80 26.11 -3.85
CA ASP A 149 30.61 27.01 -3.02
C ASP A 149 29.75 27.79 -2.02
N PHE A 150 28.58 28.24 -2.46
CA PHE A 150 27.63 28.92 -1.58
C PHE A 150 27.03 27.96 -0.55
N LEU A 151 26.67 26.72 -0.97
CA LEU A 151 26.21 25.69 -0.04
C LEU A 151 27.23 25.39 1.04
N CYS A 152 28.52 25.22 0.71
CA CYS A 152 29.58 25.01 1.70
C CYS A 152 29.61 26.13 2.73
N ARG A 153 29.55 27.41 2.29
CA ARG A 153 29.53 28.57 3.17
C ARG A 153 28.32 28.58 4.11
N VAL A 154 27.14 28.30 3.56
CA VAL A 154 25.90 28.26 4.35
C VAL A 154 25.97 27.13 5.38
N LEU A 155 26.34 25.92 4.97
CA LEU A 155 26.40 24.76 5.87
C LEU A 155 27.42 24.97 6.99
N GLU A 156 28.62 25.44 6.67
CA GLU A 156 29.64 25.75 7.68
C GLU A 156 29.12 26.76 8.72
N ALA A 157 28.46 27.82 8.26
CA ALA A 157 27.95 28.87 9.13
C ALA A 157 26.77 28.41 10.01
N VAL A 158 25.83 27.58 9.47
CA VAL A 158 24.70 27.10 10.27
C VAL A 158 25.11 26.00 11.25
N ILE A 159 26.08 25.16 10.91
CA ILE A 159 26.68 24.18 11.84
C ILE A 159 27.38 24.94 12.98
N ALA A 160 28.17 25.96 12.66
CA ALA A 160 28.79 26.83 13.67
C ALA A 160 27.77 27.59 14.54
N ALA A 161 26.59 27.89 13.99
CA ALA A 161 25.46 28.48 14.73
C ALA A 161 24.72 27.48 15.62
N GLY A 162 24.96 26.16 15.46
CA GLY A 162 24.44 25.10 16.32
C GLY A 162 23.43 24.16 15.67
N ALA A 163 23.30 24.14 14.33
CA ALA A 163 22.55 23.09 13.65
C ALA A 163 23.24 21.73 13.89
N ARG A 164 22.47 20.77 14.39
CA ARG A 164 22.95 19.38 14.59
C ARG A 164 22.73 18.48 13.39
N THR A 165 21.77 18.84 12.55
CA THR A 165 21.50 18.14 11.29
C THR A 165 21.43 19.20 10.18
N VAL A 166 22.06 18.89 9.05
CA VAL A 166 21.97 19.66 7.82
C VAL A 166 21.41 18.77 6.72
N ASN A 167 20.24 19.14 6.23
CA ASN A 167 19.52 18.37 5.24
C ASN A 167 19.75 18.94 3.84
N ILE A 168 20.04 18.12 2.87
CA ILE A 168 20.33 18.50 1.48
C ILE A 168 19.14 18.07 0.62
N PRO A 169 18.21 19.01 0.26
CA PRO A 169 17.03 18.63 -0.49
C PRO A 169 17.23 18.70 -2.01
N ASP A 170 16.82 17.65 -2.70
CA ASP A 170 16.49 17.65 -4.12
C ASP A 170 15.01 18.04 -4.28
N THR A 171 14.74 19.32 -4.07
CA THR A 171 13.40 19.89 -3.91
C THR A 171 12.48 19.68 -5.12
N VAL A 172 13.05 19.58 -6.32
CA VAL A 172 12.28 19.42 -7.57
C VAL A 172 12.52 18.06 -8.24
N GLY A 173 13.17 17.13 -7.55
CA GLY A 173 13.43 15.79 -8.07
C GLY A 173 14.24 15.78 -9.37
N TYR A 174 15.21 16.69 -9.48
CA TYR A 174 15.94 16.99 -10.72
C TYR A 174 17.24 16.20 -10.85
N ASN A 175 17.85 15.80 -9.73
CA ASN A 175 19.17 15.19 -9.72
C ASN A 175 19.15 13.72 -10.14
N LEU A 176 20.29 13.29 -10.68
CA LEU A 176 20.58 11.87 -10.93
C LEU A 176 21.39 11.29 -9.74
N PRO A 177 21.30 9.96 -9.47
CA PRO A 177 21.90 9.38 -8.26
C PRO A 177 23.39 9.67 -8.08
N ALA A 178 24.20 9.47 -9.12
CA ALA A 178 25.65 9.73 -9.06
C ALA A 178 25.97 11.23 -8.83
N GLN A 179 25.16 12.12 -9.40
CA GLN A 179 25.31 13.57 -9.21
C GLN A 179 24.96 13.97 -7.78
N PHE A 180 23.83 13.47 -7.27
CA PHE A 180 23.36 13.82 -5.94
C PHE A 180 24.24 13.26 -4.83
N GLY A 181 24.64 11.98 -4.93
CA GLY A 181 25.61 11.39 -4.02
C GLY A 181 26.95 12.15 -4.06
N GLY A 182 27.45 12.45 -5.27
CA GLY A 182 28.68 13.25 -5.45
C GLY A 182 28.59 14.65 -4.83
N LEU A 183 27.43 15.30 -4.87
CA LEU A 183 27.17 16.57 -4.17
C LEU A 183 27.34 16.39 -2.65
N VAL A 184 26.67 15.39 -2.04
CA VAL A 184 26.77 15.13 -0.61
C VAL A 184 28.22 14.85 -0.18
N ARG A 185 28.94 14.03 -0.94
CA ARG A 185 30.37 13.76 -0.71
C ARG A 185 31.18 15.06 -0.72
N THR A 186 31.00 15.87 -1.78
CA THR A 186 31.72 17.14 -1.95
C THR A 186 31.45 18.09 -0.77
N LEU A 187 30.20 18.21 -0.31
CA LEU A 187 29.84 19.03 0.82
C LEU A 187 30.50 18.54 2.11
N ARG A 188 30.47 17.21 2.36
CA ARG A 188 31.11 16.60 3.54
C ARG A 188 32.63 16.80 3.57
N GLU A 189 33.29 16.75 2.42
CA GLU A 189 34.73 16.94 2.30
C GLU A 189 35.16 18.40 2.42
N ARG A 190 34.34 19.33 1.93
CA ARG A 190 34.71 20.77 1.84
C ARG A 190 34.25 21.61 3.02
N VAL A 191 33.18 21.22 3.70
CA VAL A 191 32.68 21.94 4.89
C VAL A 191 33.56 21.60 6.09
N ALA A 192 34.31 22.59 6.59
CA ALA A 192 35.38 22.39 7.57
C ALA A 192 34.93 21.79 8.91
N ASN A 193 33.65 21.99 9.28
CA ASN A 193 33.03 21.46 10.50
C ASN A 193 31.95 20.41 10.23
N SER A 194 32.02 19.70 9.12
CA SER A 194 31.06 18.68 8.70
C SER A 194 30.91 17.53 9.71
N ASP A 195 31.99 17.25 10.46
CA ASP A 195 32.02 16.24 11.53
C ASP A 195 31.13 16.55 12.74
N LYS A 196 30.66 17.80 12.87
CA LYS A 196 29.83 18.27 13.99
C LYS A 196 28.33 18.18 13.72
N ALA A 197 27.93 17.76 12.52
CA ALA A 197 26.52 17.64 12.15
C ALA A 197 26.24 16.33 11.38
N VAL A 198 25.02 15.86 11.50
CA VAL A 198 24.49 14.76 10.66
C VAL A 198 24.11 15.36 9.31
N PHE A 199 24.61 14.74 8.24
CA PHE A 199 24.14 15.03 6.88
C PHE A 199 22.88 14.23 6.59
N SER A 200 21.80 14.94 6.29
CA SER A 200 20.50 14.42 5.91
C SER A 200 20.24 14.67 4.43
N VAL A 201 19.36 13.90 3.84
CA VAL A 201 18.87 14.12 2.47
C VAL A 201 17.37 14.01 2.39
N HIS A 202 16.77 14.81 1.49
CA HIS A 202 15.35 14.81 1.16
C HIS A 202 15.21 14.83 -0.36
N CYS A 203 14.52 13.84 -0.93
CA CYS A 203 14.44 13.72 -2.38
C CYS A 203 12.99 13.59 -2.84
N HIS A 204 12.59 14.49 -3.77
CA HIS A 204 11.32 14.37 -4.50
C HIS A 204 11.44 13.42 -5.69
N ASN A 205 10.31 12.88 -6.14
CA ASN A 205 10.25 11.74 -7.05
C ASN A 205 9.83 12.11 -8.48
N ASP A 206 10.02 13.36 -8.89
CA ASP A 206 9.56 13.87 -10.20
C ASP A 206 10.11 13.08 -11.39
N LEU A 207 11.34 12.58 -11.31
CA LEU A 207 11.95 11.69 -12.30
C LEU A 207 11.87 10.20 -11.91
N GLY A 208 11.18 9.83 -10.82
CA GLY A 208 11.14 8.45 -10.33
C GLY A 208 12.44 7.99 -9.66
N LEU A 209 13.28 8.91 -9.18
CA LEU A 209 14.63 8.62 -8.68
C LEU A 209 14.82 8.94 -7.19
N ALA A 210 13.80 9.34 -6.47
CA ALA A 210 13.93 9.79 -5.08
C ALA A 210 14.64 8.78 -4.18
N VAL A 211 14.23 7.51 -4.24
CA VAL A 211 14.86 6.43 -3.47
C VAL A 211 16.30 6.20 -3.92
N ALA A 212 16.56 6.17 -5.22
CA ALA A 212 17.89 5.97 -5.76
C ALA A 212 18.85 7.11 -5.39
N ASN A 213 18.37 8.37 -5.42
CA ASN A 213 19.13 9.54 -4.99
C ASN A 213 19.46 9.46 -3.50
N SER A 214 18.48 9.13 -2.65
CA SER A 214 18.65 8.98 -1.21
C SER A 214 19.68 7.89 -0.88
N LEU A 215 19.58 6.71 -1.51
CA LEU A 215 20.53 5.61 -1.32
C LEU A 215 21.94 5.95 -1.79
N SER A 216 22.09 6.66 -2.92
CA SER A 216 23.39 7.15 -3.38
C SER A 216 24.01 8.11 -2.37
N ALA A 217 23.22 9.01 -1.80
CA ALA A 217 23.70 9.93 -0.77
C ALA A 217 24.10 9.20 0.52
N VAL A 218 23.40 8.14 0.93
CA VAL A 218 23.79 7.30 2.08
C VAL A 218 25.13 6.62 1.83
N LEU A 219 25.38 6.10 0.63
CA LEU A 219 26.68 5.52 0.25
C LEU A 219 27.80 6.58 0.29
N ASP A 220 27.48 7.84 -0.02
CA ASP A 220 28.39 8.97 0.02
C ASP A 220 28.44 9.67 1.41
N GLY A 221 27.80 9.06 2.41
CA GLY A 221 27.99 9.39 3.83
C GLY A 221 26.88 10.19 4.48
N ALA A 222 25.71 10.37 3.86
CA ALA A 222 24.52 10.82 4.58
C ALA A 222 24.14 9.78 5.66
N ARG A 223 23.62 10.27 6.79
CA ARG A 223 23.20 9.42 7.93
C ARG A 223 21.81 9.73 8.43
N GLN A 224 21.07 10.54 7.68
CA GLN A 224 19.62 10.70 7.82
C GLN A 224 18.99 10.72 6.44
N VAL A 225 17.82 10.11 6.29
CA VAL A 225 16.98 10.19 5.10
C VAL A 225 15.59 10.65 5.51
N GLU A 226 15.16 11.79 4.93
CA GLU A 226 13.76 12.21 4.98
C GLU A 226 12.98 11.44 3.92
N CYS A 227 11.90 10.80 4.33
CA CYS A 227 11.09 9.95 3.46
C CYS A 227 9.63 9.93 3.96
N THR A 228 8.75 9.29 3.21
CA THR A 228 7.33 9.16 3.59
C THR A 228 6.85 7.74 3.40
N ILE A 229 5.85 7.34 4.17
CA ILE A 229 5.12 6.08 3.92
C ILE A 229 4.50 6.15 2.51
N ASN A 230 4.67 5.08 1.74
CA ASN A 230 4.20 4.93 0.36
C ASN A 230 4.79 5.96 -0.63
N GLY A 231 5.78 6.74 -0.23
CA GLY A 231 6.34 7.80 -1.06
C GLY A 231 5.38 8.99 -1.25
N LEU A 232 4.41 9.21 -0.35
CA LEU A 232 3.50 10.35 -0.43
C LEU A 232 4.25 11.67 -0.42
N GLY A 233 3.71 12.70 -1.08
CA GLY A 233 4.27 14.03 -1.10
C GLY A 233 3.77 14.87 -2.25
N GLU A 234 4.27 16.09 -2.31
CA GLU A 234 3.90 17.03 -3.36
C GLU A 234 4.28 16.51 -4.75
N ARG A 235 3.51 16.80 -5.78
CA ARG A 235 3.70 16.40 -7.18
C ARG A 235 3.77 14.89 -7.36
N ALA A 236 4.98 14.32 -7.61
CA ALA A 236 5.21 12.88 -7.77
C ALA A 236 5.57 12.17 -6.46
N GLY A 237 5.62 12.89 -5.33
CA GLY A 237 5.90 12.35 -4.01
C GLY A 237 7.37 12.43 -3.60
N ASN A 238 7.67 11.75 -2.50
CA ASN A 238 8.97 11.66 -1.85
C ASN A 238 9.64 10.29 -2.04
N ALA A 239 10.83 10.13 -1.52
CA ALA A 239 11.41 8.81 -1.31
C ALA A 239 10.49 7.97 -0.40
N ALA A 240 10.17 6.75 -0.82
CA ALA A 240 9.35 5.84 -0.04
C ALA A 240 10.15 5.23 1.11
N LEU A 241 9.66 5.37 2.36
CA LEU A 241 10.32 4.86 3.57
C LEU A 241 10.60 3.37 3.46
N GLU A 242 9.59 2.58 3.09
CA GLU A 242 9.68 1.14 2.95
C GLU A 242 10.76 0.70 1.96
N GLU A 243 10.94 1.44 0.87
CA GLU A 243 11.92 1.12 -0.17
C GLU A 243 13.34 1.45 0.29
N VAL A 244 13.53 2.62 0.93
CA VAL A 244 14.83 3.01 1.50
C VAL A 244 15.28 2.02 2.56
N VAL A 245 14.42 1.72 3.54
CA VAL A 245 14.71 0.83 4.67
C VAL A 245 15.03 -0.58 4.19
N MET A 246 14.20 -1.13 3.29
CA MET A 246 14.41 -2.49 2.81
C MET A 246 15.60 -2.62 1.86
N ALA A 247 15.96 -1.58 1.11
CA ALA A 247 17.19 -1.56 0.31
C ALA A 247 18.43 -1.63 1.22
N VAL A 248 18.49 -0.81 2.27
CA VAL A 248 19.60 -0.82 3.24
C VAL A 248 19.69 -2.18 3.94
N ARG A 249 18.56 -2.72 4.40
CA ARG A 249 18.51 -4.00 5.12
C ARG A 249 18.86 -5.21 4.25
N THR A 250 18.46 -5.18 2.98
CA THR A 250 18.71 -6.29 2.04
C THR A 250 20.16 -6.27 1.51
N ARG A 251 20.72 -5.07 1.30
CA ARG A 251 22.04 -4.88 0.72
C ARG A 251 23.09 -4.47 1.76
N ARG A 252 23.14 -5.20 2.88
CA ARG A 252 24.16 -5.03 3.94
C ARG A 252 25.60 -5.22 3.45
N ASP A 253 25.76 -5.83 2.29
CA ASP A 253 27.05 -5.97 1.59
C ASP A 253 27.56 -4.62 1.07
N LEU A 254 26.69 -3.65 0.82
CA LEU A 254 27.03 -2.33 0.30
C LEU A 254 26.92 -1.22 1.37
N PHE A 255 25.91 -1.32 2.25
CA PHE A 255 25.68 -0.30 3.27
C PHE A 255 26.37 -0.65 4.59
N SER A 256 27.21 0.28 5.08
CA SER A 256 27.89 0.15 6.39
C SER A 256 26.98 0.53 7.57
N CYS A 257 25.77 1.02 7.30
CA CYS A 257 24.78 1.46 8.29
C CYS A 257 23.55 0.56 8.29
N ASP A 258 22.75 0.65 9.36
CA ASP A 258 21.45 -0.04 9.49
C ASP A 258 20.45 0.90 10.17
N THR A 259 19.16 0.60 10.08
CA THR A 259 18.09 1.35 10.72
C THR A 259 17.57 0.58 11.93
N ARG A 260 16.86 1.28 12.84
CA ARG A 260 16.15 0.63 13.93
C ARG A 260 14.70 0.26 13.59
N ILE A 261 14.29 0.46 12.34
CA ILE A 261 12.92 0.20 11.89
C ILE A 261 12.53 -1.27 12.13
N ASP A 262 11.38 -1.45 12.78
CA ASP A 262 10.69 -2.75 12.82
C ASP A 262 9.97 -2.98 11.50
N THR A 263 10.65 -3.64 10.57
CA THR A 263 10.15 -3.84 9.21
C THR A 263 8.85 -4.63 9.16
N THR A 264 8.53 -5.44 10.18
CA THR A 264 7.28 -6.21 10.24
C THR A 264 6.02 -5.32 10.37
N GLN A 265 6.19 -4.05 10.73
CA GLN A 265 5.12 -3.05 10.82
C GLN A 265 4.90 -2.26 9.51
N ILE A 266 5.76 -2.42 8.50
CA ILE A 266 5.73 -1.63 7.25
C ILE A 266 4.38 -1.73 6.54
N VAL A 267 3.89 -2.94 6.27
CA VAL A 267 2.61 -3.15 5.56
C VAL A 267 1.43 -2.59 6.36
N ALA A 268 1.46 -2.72 7.68
CA ALA A 268 0.41 -2.16 8.55
C ALA A 268 0.38 -0.62 8.49
N ALA A 269 1.55 0.03 8.54
CA ALA A 269 1.68 1.48 8.41
C ALA A 269 1.25 1.96 7.02
N SER A 270 1.69 1.28 5.95
CA SER A 270 1.31 1.57 4.57
C SER A 270 -0.21 1.55 4.37
N ARG A 271 -0.89 0.50 4.87
CA ARG A 271 -2.35 0.38 4.81
C ARG A 271 -3.07 1.45 5.61
N LEU A 272 -2.58 1.77 6.81
CA LEU A 272 -3.16 2.83 7.63
C LEU A 272 -3.13 4.17 6.92
N VAL A 273 -1.98 4.55 6.36
CA VAL A 273 -1.81 5.82 5.62
C VAL A 273 -2.67 5.83 4.37
N SER A 274 -2.69 4.74 3.59
CA SER A 274 -3.54 4.60 2.40
C SER A 274 -5.03 4.75 2.73
N ASN A 275 -5.50 4.12 3.80
CA ASN A 275 -6.91 4.20 4.23
C ASN A 275 -7.31 5.60 4.71
N ILE A 276 -6.41 6.30 5.42
CA ILE A 276 -6.69 7.64 5.94
C ILE A 276 -6.67 8.67 4.81
N THR A 277 -5.66 8.62 3.94
CA THR A 277 -5.50 9.60 2.86
C THR A 277 -6.37 9.34 1.64
N GLY A 278 -6.89 8.10 1.50
CA GLY A 278 -7.60 7.67 0.29
C GLY A 278 -6.69 7.37 -0.92
N PHE A 279 -5.36 7.49 -0.77
CA PHE A 279 -4.40 7.17 -1.82
C PHE A 279 -4.15 5.66 -1.84
N ALA A 280 -4.73 4.97 -2.82
CA ALA A 280 -4.54 3.53 -2.98
C ALA A 280 -3.10 3.20 -3.35
N VAL A 281 -2.53 2.18 -2.68
CA VAL A 281 -1.22 1.64 -3.04
C VAL A 281 -1.35 0.84 -4.34
N GLN A 282 -0.50 1.15 -5.32
CA GLN A 282 -0.47 0.40 -6.58
C GLN A 282 -0.15 -1.08 -6.31
N PRO A 283 -0.83 -2.04 -6.96
CA PRO A 283 -0.58 -3.47 -6.72
C PRO A 283 0.87 -3.90 -6.92
N ASN A 284 1.57 -3.28 -7.85
CA ASN A 284 2.98 -3.55 -8.17
C ASN A 284 3.98 -2.63 -7.44
N LYS A 285 3.54 -1.83 -6.45
CA LYS A 285 4.46 -1.02 -5.65
C LYS A 285 5.43 -1.94 -4.90
N ALA A 286 6.70 -1.59 -4.94
CA ALA A 286 7.72 -2.33 -4.21
C ALA A 286 7.36 -2.46 -2.72
N ILE A 287 7.66 -3.58 -2.09
CA ILE A 287 7.52 -3.91 -0.67
C ILE A 287 6.06 -4.02 -0.20
N VAL A 288 5.21 -3.02 -0.45
CA VAL A 288 3.87 -2.90 0.14
C VAL A 288 2.73 -3.18 -0.82
N GLY A 289 2.99 -3.28 -2.12
CA GLY A 289 1.98 -3.59 -3.13
C GLY A 289 1.46 -5.03 -2.99
N ALA A 290 0.20 -5.26 -3.33
CA ALA A 290 -0.44 -6.58 -3.21
C ALA A 290 0.27 -7.68 -4.01
N ASN A 291 0.97 -7.31 -5.10
CA ASN A 291 1.72 -8.21 -5.97
C ASN A 291 3.21 -8.28 -5.65
N ALA A 292 3.70 -7.52 -4.65
CA ALA A 292 5.14 -7.44 -4.36
C ALA A 292 5.80 -8.80 -4.06
N PHE A 293 5.02 -9.75 -3.53
CA PHE A 293 5.44 -11.11 -3.19
C PHE A 293 4.56 -12.18 -3.88
N ALA A 294 3.91 -11.83 -4.99
CA ALA A 294 3.07 -12.76 -5.74
C ALA A 294 3.81 -13.27 -6.98
N HIS A 295 3.73 -14.57 -7.21
CA HIS A 295 4.32 -15.22 -8.38
C HIS A 295 3.22 -15.94 -9.17
N GLU A 296 2.99 -15.56 -10.43
CA GLU A 296 2.04 -16.22 -11.34
C GLU A 296 2.76 -17.05 -12.40
N SER A 297 3.94 -16.62 -12.86
CA SER A 297 4.72 -17.32 -13.88
C SER A 297 5.16 -18.69 -13.38
N GLY A 298 4.86 -19.74 -14.17
CA GLY A 298 5.21 -21.13 -13.83
C GLY A 298 6.70 -21.36 -13.61
N ILE A 299 7.57 -20.64 -14.33
CA ILE A 299 9.04 -20.72 -14.15
C ILE A 299 9.44 -20.15 -12.79
N HIS A 300 8.86 -19.00 -12.41
CA HIS A 300 9.13 -18.38 -11.11
C HIS A 300 8.59 -19.24 -9.96
N GLN A 301 7.37 -19.74 -10.10
CA GLN A 301 6.75 -20.64 -9.12
C GLN A 301 7.58 -21.91 -8.89
N ASP A 302 8.06 -22.54 -9.96
CA ASP A 302 8.94 -23.73 -9.86
C ASP A 302 10.27 -23.40 -9.16
N GLY A 303 10.85 -22.24 -9.46
CA GLY A 303 12.06 -21.75 -8.78
C GLY A 303 11.84 -21.54 -7.29
N VAL A 304 10.79 -20.81 -6.90
CA VAL A 304 10.45 -20.53 -5.49
C VAL A 304 10.14 -21.79 -4.70
N ILE A 305 9.43 -22.76 -5.31
CA ILE A 305 9.15 -24.08 -4.68
C ILE A 305 10.45 -24.84 -4.38
N LYS A 306 11.41 -24.78 -5.30
CA LYS A 306 12.71 -25.45 -5.12
C LYS A 306 13.60 -24.71 -4.11
N LYS A 307 13.68 -23.39 -4.22
CA LYS A 307 14.45 -22.54 -3.33
C LYS A 307 13.96 -21.08 -3.46
N ARG A 308 13.39 -20.50 -2.41
CA ARG A 308 12.80 -19.15 -2.42
C ARG A 308 13.75 -18.07 -2.93
N GLU A 309 15.03 -18.15 -2.54
CA GLU A 309 16.05 -17.17 -2.91
C GLU A 309 16.38 -17.12 -4.41
N THR A 310 15.81 -18.04 -5.23
CA THR A 310 15.96 -17.96 -6.70
C THR A 310 15.23 -16.74 -7.29
N TYR A 311 14.16 -16.27 -6.64
CA TYR A 311 13.35 -15.14 -7.10
C TYR A 311 12.94 -14.18 -5.98
N GLU A 312 13.29 -14.45 -4.71
CA GLU A 312 12.97 -13.61 -3.57
C GLU A 312 14.24 -13.14 -2.89
N ILE A 313 14.44 -11.81 -2.83
CA ILE A 313 15.55 -11.16 -2.13
C ILE A 313 15.23 -10.84 -0.67
N MET A 314 13.96 -10.95 -0.27
CA MET A 314 13.43 -10.78 1.09
C MET A 314 12.15 -11.62 1.24
N ARG A 315 11.73 -11.87 2.46
CA ARG A 315 10.51 -12.63 2.74
C ARG A 315 9.32 -11.71 2.95
N ALA A 316 8.13 -12.15 2.57
CA ALA A 316 6.88 -11.40 2.78
C ALA A 316 6.67 -11.08 4.28
N GLU A 317 6.99 -12.02 5.15
CA GLU A 317 6.86 -11.91 6.60
C GLU A 317 7.78 -10.83 7.19
N ASP A 318 8.96 -10.59 6.59
CA ASP A 318 9.93 -9.59 7.04
C ASP A 318 9.37 -8.14 6.96
N VAL A 319 8.33 -7.93 6.15
CA VAL A 319 7.68 -6.63 5.97
C VAL A 319 6.23 -6.59 6.48
N GLY A 320 5.76 -7.67 7.10
CA GLY A 320 4.43 -7.76 7.73
C GLY A 320 3.32 -8.31 6.83
N TRP A 321 3.64 -8.94 5.69
CA TRP A 321 2.69 -9.77 4.95
C TRP A 321 2.53 -11.13 5.63
N VAL A 322 1.30 -11.68 5.64
CA VAL A 322 0.99 -12.92 6.39
C VAL A 322 1.58 -14.19 5.74
N ALA A 323 1.71 -14.23 4.42
CA ALA A 323 2.39 -15.28 3.64
C ALA A 323 2.52 -14.88 2.16
N ASN A 324 3.42 -15.55 1.42
CA ASN A 324 3.45 -15.49 -0.04
C ASN A 324 2.18 -16.11 -0.61
N ARG A 325 1.48 -15.38 -1.46
CA ARG A 325 0.37 -15.92 -2.25
C ARG A 325 0.93 -16.47 -3.57
N MET A 326 0.91 -17.80 -3.70
CA MET A 326 0.98 -18.41 -5.03
C MET A 326 -0.38 -18.17 -5.71
N VAL A 327 -0.41 -17.16 -6.58
CA VAL A 327 -1.60 -16.88 -7.39
C VAL A 327 -1.57 -17.84 -8.57
N LEU A 328 -2.57 -18.73 -8.64
CA LEU A 328 -2.73 -19.60 -9.80
C LEU A 328 -3.49 -18.84 -10.90
N GLY A 329 -2.90 -18.84 -12.10
CA GLY A 329 -3.44 -18.17 -13.27
C GLY A 329 -2.98 -18.85 -14.56
N LYS A 330 -3.28 -18.25 -15.71
CA LYS A 330 -2.99 -18.85 -17.02
C LYS A 330 -1.50 -19.15 -17.27
N HIS A 331 -0.60 -18.48 -16.57
CA HIS A 331 0.85 -18.67 -16.65
C HIS A 331 1.40 -19.71 -15.67
N SER A 332 0.57 -20.19 -14.73
CA SER A 332 0.98 -21.20 -13.76
C SER A 332 1.29 -22.55 -14.39
N GLY A 333 2.39 -23.16 -13.95
CA GLY A 333 2.85 -24.47 -14.42
C GLY A 333 2.27 -25.63 -13.61
N ARG A 334 2.49 -26.86 -14.09
CA ARG A 334 2.02 -28.12 -13.47
C ARG A 334 2.48 -28.28 -12.01
N ASN A 335 3.70 -27.86 -11.68
CA ASN A 335 4.23 -27.98 -10.33
C ASN A 335 3.50 -27.06 -9.33
N ALA A 336 3.21 -25.82 -9.71
CA ALA A 336 2.45 -24.89 -8.88
C ALA A 336 1.02 -25.40 -8.63
N PHE A 337 0.35 -25.88 -9.69
CA PHE A 337 -0.98 -26.48 -9.58
C PHE A 337 -0.97 -27.73 -8.69
N ARG A 338 0.01 -28.63 -8.85
CA ARG A 338 0.19 -29.83 -8.01
C ARG A 338 0.44 -29.47 -6.54
N THR A 339 1.27 -28.47 -6.28
CA THR A 339 1.56 -27.97 -4.92
C THR A 339 0.29 -27.43 -4.26
N ARG A 340 -0.50 -26.61 -5.00
CA ARG A 340 -1.74 -26.06 -4.46
C ARG A 340 -2.79 -27.13 -4.18
N LEU A 341 -2.93 -28.09 -5.06
CA LEU A 341 -3.80 -29.26 -4.84
C LEU A 341 -3.42 -30.03 -3.57
N LYS A 342 -2.12 -30.23 -3.34
CA LYS A 342 -1.61 -30.89 -2.13
C LYS A 342 -1.93 -30.10 -0.87
N GLU A 343 -1.79 -28.75 -0.90
CA GLU A 343 -2.17 -27.86 0.20
C GLU A 343 -3.67 -27.94 0.50
N LEU A 344 -4.50 -28.11 -0.54
CA LEU A 344 -5.95 -28.29 -0.43
C LEU A 344 -6.36 -29.71 -0.04
N GLY A 345 -5.39 -30.62 0.21
CA GLY A 345 -5.64 -32.01 0.55
C GLY A 345 -6.18 -32.85 -0.60
N ILE A 346 -6.00 -32.41 -1.84
CA ILE A 346 -6.48 -33.08 -3.04
C ILE A 346 -5.35 -33.95 -3.62
N SER A 347 -5.64 -35.24 -3.88
CA SER A 347 -4.72 -36.18 -4.51
C SER A 347 -5.42 -36.93 -5.65
N PHE A 348 -4.68 -37.20 -6.72
CA PHE A 348 -5.15 -37.98 -7.86
C PHE A 348 -4.67 -39.43 -7.80
N ARG A 349 -5.40 -40.34 -8.44
CA ARG A 349 -5.07 -41.76 -8.49
C ARG A 349 -4.07 -42.08 -9.59
N SER A 350 -3.99 -41.21 -10.61
CA SER A 350 -3.08 -41.37 -11.76
C SER A 350 -2.58 -40.00 -12.26
N ASP A 351 -1.48 -40.00 -13.02
CA ASP A 351 -0.98 -38.80 -13.70
C ASP A 351 -1.93 -38.37 -14.85
N ASP A 352 -2.73 -39.27 -15.41
CA ASP A 352 -3.70 -38.92 -16.45
C ASP A 352 -4.86 -38.07 -15.86
N GLU A 353 -5.39 -38.43 -14.68
CA GLU A 353 -6.37 -37.65 -13.96
C GLU A 353 -5.82 -36.25 -13.63
N PHE A 354 -4.58 -36.16 -13.15
CA PHE A 354 -3.93 -34.89 -12.89
C PHE A 354 -3.77 -34.04 -14.17
N ASN A 355 -3.37 -34.65 -15.29
CA ASN A 355 -3.20 -33.95 -16.56
C ASN A 355 -4.55 -33.41 -17.07
N SER A 356 -5.61 -34.21 -17.01
CA SER A 356 -6.97 -33.78 -17.36
C SER A 356 -7.44 -32.61 -16.52
N ALA A 357 -7.24 -32.66 -15.20
CA ALA A 357 -7.55 -31.57 -14.30
C ALA A 357 -6.71 -30.31 -14.60
N PHE A 358 -5.43 -30.48 -14.96
CA PHE A 358 -4.56 -29.37 -15.32
C PHE A 358 -4.98 -28.69 -16.62
N ASP A 359 -5.38 -29.45 -17.64
CA ASP A 359 -5.86 -28.91 -18.92
C ASP A 359 -7.14 -28.08 -18.70
N ARG A 360 -8.09 -28.59 -17.91
CA ARG A 360 -9.29 -27.82 -17.52
C ARG A 360 -8.96 -26.57 -16.70
N PHE A 361 -7.98 -26.66 -15.80
CA PHE A 361 -7.47 -25.49 -15.08
C PHE A 361 -6.95 -24.43 -16.05
N LYS A 362 -6.21 -24.82 -17.10
CA LYS A 362 -5.73 -23.90 -18.13
C LYS A 362 -6.87 -23.24 -18.91
N GLU A 363 -7.89 -24.00 -19.29
CA GLU A 363 -9.08 -23.47 -19.96
C GLU A 363 -9.87 -22.50 -19.07
N LEU A 364 -9.97 -22.79 -17.76
CA LEU A 364 -10.59 -21.87 -16.81
C LEU A 364 -9.74 -20.60 -16.64
N ALA A 365 -8.42 -20.75 -16.55
CA ALA A 365 -7.49 -19.64 -16.39
C ALA A 365 -7.42 -18.71 -17.62
N ASP A 366 -7.76 -19.22 -18.80
CA ASP A 366 -7.90 -18.38 -20.00
C ASP A 366 -9.19 -17.55 -20.01
N LYS A 367 -10.21 -18.00 -19.26
CA LYS A 367 -11.53 -17.35 -19.18
C LYS A 367 -11.72 -16.48 -17.95
N LYS A 368 -10.87 -16.64 -16.93
CA LYS A 368 -11.05 -16.01 -15.62
C LYS A 368 -9.78 -15.33 -15.14
N HIS A 369 -9.86 -14.05 -14.75
CA HIS A 369 -8.70 -13.26 -14.27
C HIS A 369 -8.14 -13.74 -12.94
N GLU A 370 -9.01 -14.17 -12.01
CA GLU A 370 -8.61 -14.67 -10.70
C GLU A 370 -9.18 -16.07 -10.46
N ILE A 371 -8.32 -17.01 -10.10
CA ILE A 371 -8.70 -18.39 -9.77
C ILE A 371 -8.58 -18.56 -8.27
N PHE A 372 -9.67 -18.94 -7.65
CA PHE A 372 -9.76 -19.20 -6.21
C PHE A 372 -9.62 -20.70 -5.92
N ASP A 373 -9.32 -21.05 -4.67
CA ASP A 373 -9.17 -22.43 -4.24
C ASP A 373 -10.42 -23.28 -4.49
N GLU A 374 -11.58 -22.65 -4.38
CA GLU A 374 -12.88 -23.27 -4.64
C GLU A 374 -13.10 -23.59 -6.12
N ASP A 375 -12.53 -22.78 -7.02
CA ASP A 375 -12.54 -23.08 -8.46
C ASP A 375 -11.72 -24.32 -8.74
N ILE A 376 -10.57 -24.45 -8.08
CA ILE A 376 -9.70 -25.63 -8.18
C ILE A 376 -10.40 -26.86 -7.62
N GLN A 377 -11.07 -26.74 -6.47
CA GLN A 377 -11.84 -27.82 -5.87
C GLN A 377 -13.01 -28.24 -6.78
N ALA A 378 -13.73 -27.28 -7.39
CA ALA A 378 -14.80 -27.54 -8.33
C ALA A 378 -14.29 -28.30 -9.56
N LEU A 379 -13.17 -27.87 -10.16
CA LEU A 379 -12.54 -28.53 -11.30
C LEU A 379 -12.22 -30.02 -11.05
N VAL A 380 -11.78 -30.34 -9.84
CA VAL A 380 -11.42 -31.71 -9.47
C VAL A 380 -12.67 -32.53 -9.12
N THR A 381 -13.73 -31.89 -8.63
CA THR A 381 -14.99 -32.57 -8.28
C THR A 381 -15.84 -32.87 -9.52
N GLU A 382 -15.69 -32.13 -10.62
CA GLU A 382 -16.44 -32.29 -11.86
C GLU A 382 -16.12 -33.59 -12.61
N GLU A 383 -15.04 -34.29 -12.30
CA GLU A 383 -14.78 -35.66 -12.86
C GLU A 383 -15.86 -36.70 -12.51
N GLY A 384 -16.77 -36.38 -11.57
CA GLY A 384 -17.91 -37.22 -11.22
C GLY A 384 -19.27 -36.71 -11.70
N LEU A 385 -19.32 -35.55 -12.38
CA LEU A 385 -20.56 -34.80 -12.64
C LEU A 385 -20.74 -34.39 -14.12
N GLU A 386 -20.46 -35.23 -15.06
CA GLU A 386 -21.07 -35.10 -16.38
C GLU A 386 -22.57 -35.40 -16.24
N GLY A 387 -23.40 -34.31 -16.19
CA GLY A 387 -24.85 -34.39 -16.15
C GLY A 387 -25.48 -34.07 -14.80
N VAL A 388 -25.17 -32.92 -14.20
CA VAL A 388 -26.04 -32.38 -13.16
C VAL A 388 -27.33 -31.96 -13.83
N ASP A 389 -28.40 -32.75 -13.65
CA ASP A 389 -29.75 -32.32 -13.95
C ASP A 389 -30.02 -31.04 -13.15
N GLU A 390 -30.04 -29.90 -13.87
CA GLU A 390 -30.35 -28.60 -13.25
C GLU A 390 -31.77 -28.66 -12.68
N LYS A 391 -31.89 -28.95 -11.40
CA LYS A 391 -33.16 -29.06 -10.70
C LYS A 391 -33.92 -27.72 -10.70
N HIS A 392 -33.14 -26.62 -10.66
CA HIS A 392 -33.66 -25.26 -10.63
C HIS A 392 -33.19 -24.49 -11.86
N LYS A 393 -34.14 -24.08 -12.72
CA LYS A 393 -33.86 -23.30 -13.94
C LYS A 393 -34.60 -21.98 -13.92
N LEU A 394 -33.92 -20.91 -14.33
CA LEU A 394 -34.55 -19.61 -14.54
C LEU A 394 -35.47 -19.64 -15.77
N VAL A 395 -36.76 -19.43 -15.59
CA VAL A 395 -37.74 -19.34 -16.67
C VAL A 395 -38.01 -17.88 -17.03
N ARG A 396 -38.22 -17.02 -16.03
CA ARG A 396 -38.49 -15.60 -16.22
C ARG A 396 -38.05 -14.79 -15.03
N LEU A 397 -37.45 -13.63 -15.30
CA LEU A 397 -37.13 -12.62 -14.31
C LEU A 397 -37.67 -11.27 -14.78
N LYS A 398 -38.39 -10.56 -13.92
CA LYS A 398 -38.83 -9.18 -14.13
C LYS A 398 -38.37 -8.37 -12.92
N VAL A 399 -37.60 -7.33 -13.15
CA VAL A 399 -37.15 -6.42 -12.09
C VAL A 399 -37.64 -5.01 -12.42
N CYS A 400 -38.19 -4.34 -11.42
CA CYS A 400 -38.58 -2.94 -11.49
C CYS A 400 -37.73 -2.15 -10.50
N SER A 401 -37.03 -1.14 -10.98
CA SER A 401 -36.22 -0.24 -10.17
C SER A 401 -36.51 1.19 -10.58
N GLU A 402 -36.81 2.05 -9.62
CA GLU A 402 -37.10 3.45 -9.80
C GLU A 402 -36.43 4.26 -8.70
N THR A 403 -35.96 5.47 -9.02
CA THR A 403 -35.28 6.33 -8.03
C THR A 403 -36.23 6.67 -6.88
N GLY A 404 -35.81 6.36 -5.64
CA GLY A 404 -36.60 6.62 -4.43
C GLY A 404 -37.61 5.54 -4.07
N VAL A 405 -37.76 4.47 -4.86
CA VAL A 405 -38.64 3.33 -4.62
C VAL A 405 -37.79 2.07 -4.40
N LYS A 406 -38.20 1.20 -3.45
CA LYS A 406 -37.48 -0.07 -3.27
C LYS A 406 -37.61 -0.94 -4.52
N PRO A 407 -36.51 -1.43 -5.09
CA PRO A 407 -36.55 -2.37 -6.20
C PRO A 407 -37.35 -3.63 -5.85
N ARG A 408 -38.11 -4.10 -6.83
CA ARG A 408 -38.94 -5.30 -6.72
C ARG A 408 -38.61 -6.28 -7.84
N ALA A 409 -38.36 -7.55 -7.50
CA ALA A 409 -38.18 -8.62 -8.47
C ALA A 409 -39.33 -9.62 -8.39
N ARG A 410 -39.85 -10.04 -9.56
CA ARG A 410 -40.72 -11.21 -9.75
C ARG A 410 -39.95 -12.24 -10.52
N ILE A 411 -39.82 -13.45 -9.96
CA ILE A 411 -39.13 -14.56 -10.59
C ILE A 411 -40.07 -15.73 -10.84
N THR A 412 -39.82 -16.44 -11.95
CA THR A 412 -40.41 -17.76 -12.20
C THR A 412 -39.26 -18.74 -12.43
N LEU A 413 -39.23 -19.79 -11.61
CA LEU A 413 -38.28 -20.88 -11.68
C LEU A 413 -38.97 -22.17 -12.12
N SER A 414 -38.28 -23.02 -12.88
CA SER A 414 -38.66 -24.43 -13.00
C SER A 414 -38.00 -25.20 -11.86
N VAL A 415 -38.76 -25.72 -10.93
CA VAL A 415 -38.28 -26.50 -9.78
C VAL A 415 -38.71 -27.94 -10.01
N ALA A 416 -37.76 -28.86 -10.29
CA ALA A 416 -38.05 -30.22 -10.66
C ALA A 416 -39.09 -30.34 -11.80
N GLY A 417 -38.98 -29.49 -12.82
CA GLY A 417 -39.87 -29.46 -13.98
C GLY A 417 -41.21 -28.72 -13.79
N LYS A 418 -41.51 -28.20 -12.60
CA LYS A 418 -42.74 -27.47 -12.32
C LYS A 418 -42.47 -25.96 -12.15
N PRO A 419 -43.25 -25.07 -12.81
CA PRO A 419 -43.05 -23.64 -12.66
C PRO A 419 -43.53 -23.16 -11.28
N GLN A 420 -42.69 -22.41 -10.58
CA GLN A 420 -43.01 -21.73 -9.32
C GLN A 420 -42.61 -20.26 -9.42
N SER A 421 -43.37 -19.37 -8.84
CA SER A 421 -43.12 -17.94 -8.94
C SER A 421 -43.23 -17.28 -7.56
N ALA A 422 -42.35 -16.28 -7.33
CA ALA A 422 -42.41 -15.43 -6.15
C ALA A 422 -42.04 -14.00 -6.49
N GLU A 423 -42.34 -13.09 -5.59
CA GLU A 423 -41.92 -11.68 -5.63
C GLU A 423 -41.24 -11.31 -4.32
N ALA A 424 -40.22 -10.45 -4.43
CA ALA A 424 -39.58 -9.87 -3.26
C ALA A 424 -39.07 -8.46 -3.54
N ASP A 425 -39.03 -7.66 -2.47
CA ASP A 425 -38.38 -6.34 -2.47
C ASP A 425 -36.96 -6.48 -1.96
N GLY A 426 -36.02 -5.65 -2.48
CA GLY A 426 -34.63 -5.64 -2.07
C GLY A 426 -34.05 -4.25 -1.92
N SER A 427 -32.81 -4.18 -1.43
CA SER A 427 -32.02 -2.94 -1.35
C SER A 427 -31.52 -2.46 -2.72
N GLY A 428 -31.46 -3.38 -3.70
CA GLY A 428 -31.09 -3.16 -5.09
C GLY A 428 -31.70 -4.24 -6.01
N PRO A 429 -31.59 -4.09 -7.36
CA PRO A 429 -32.14 -5.04 -8.32
C PRO A 429 -31.66 -6.49 -8.12
N VAL A 430 -30.37 -6.67 -7.81
CA VAL A 430 -29.76 -7.98 -7.57
C VAL A 430 -30.24 -8.58 -6.25
N ASP A 431 -30.28 -7.80 -5.15
CA ASP A 431 -30.77 -8.25 -3.85
C ASP A 431 -32.26 -8.66 -3.93
N ALA A 432 -33.07 -7.87 -4.64
CA ALA A 432 -34.47 -8.23 -4.89
C ALA A 432 -34.59 -9.57 -5.64
N SER A 433 -33.72 -9.81 -6.62
CA SER A 433 -33.69 -11.04 -7.40
C SER A 433 -33.29 -12.25 -6.55
N PHE A 434 -32.26 -12.13 -5.70
CA PHE A 434 -31.84 -13.20 -4.81
C PHE A 434 -32.91 -13.52 -3.75
N ARG A 435 -33.54 -12.50 -3.17
CA ARG A 435 -34.66 -12.69 -2.25
C ARG A 435 -35.87 -13.35 -2.91
N ALA A 436 -36.15 -13.03 -4.17
CA ALA A 436 -37.22 -13.69 -4.92
C ALA A 436 -36.89 -15.17 -5.20
N ILE A 437 -35.62 -15.52 -5.46
CA ILE A 437 -35.16 -16.91 -5.58
C ILE A 437 -35.35 -17.64 -4.25
N GLU A 438 -34.92 -17.05 -3.14
CA GLU A 438 -35.06 -17.62 -1.81
C GLU A 438 -36.55 -17.76 -1.37
N ALA A 439 -37.41 -16.87 -1.81
CA ALA A 439 -38.85 -16.98 -1.56
C ALA A 439 -39.50 -18.19 -2.29
N VAL A 440 -38.89 -18.70 -3.37
CA VAL A 440 -39.28 -19.92 -4.06
C VAL A 440 -38.66 -21.15 -3.43
N LEU A 441 -37.32 -21.10 -3.19
CA LEU A 441 -36.52 -22.29 -2.87
C LEU A 441 -36.33 -22.51 -1.37
N ALA A 442 -36.39 -21.43 -0.57
CA ALA A 442 -36.16 -21.44 0.89
C ALA A 442 -34.89 -22.23 1.27
N SER A 443 -33.79 -22.02 0.53
CA SER A 443 -32.57 -22.80 0.65
C SER A 443 -31.89 -22.64 1.99
N GLY A 444 -32.00 -21.44 2.59
CA GLY A 444 -31.26 -21.06 3.80
C GLY A 444 -29.76 -20.88 3.58
N ALA A 445 -29.29 -20.84 2.33
CA ALA A 445 -27.91 -20.64 2.01
C ALA A 445 -27.48 -19.19 2.29
N GLN A 446 -26.27 -19.03 2.84
CA GLN A 446 -25.68 -17.72 3.12
C GLN A 446 -24.79 -17.27 1.95
N LEU A 447 -24.98 -16.04 1.48
CA LEU A 447 -24.13 -15.42 0.46
C LEU A 447 -22.83 -14.92 1.10
N LEU A 448 -21.69 -15.51 0.72
CA LEU A 448 -20.37 -15.13 1.20
C LEU A 448 -19.62 -14.18 0.26
N LEU A 449 -19.86 -14.28 -1.07
CA LEU A 449 -19.21 -13.46 -2.09
C LEU A 449 -20.17 -13.18 -3.24
N TYR A 450 -20.13 -11.96 -3.73
CA TYR A 450 -20.73 -11.53 -4.98
C TYR A 450 -19.69 -10.71 -5.76
N SER A 451 -19.32 -11.18 -6.95
CA SER A 451 -18.31 -10.52 -7.80
C SER A 451 -18.83 -10.43 -9.24
N VAL A 452 -18.56 -9.29 -9.86
CA VAL A 452 -18.96 -8.99 -11.25
C VAL A 452 -17.72 -8.65 -12.05
N ASN A 453 -17.50 -9.36 -13.15
CA ASN A 453 -16.41 -9.11 -14.10
C ASN A 453 -16.98 -8.84 -15.49
N ASN A 454 -16.43 -7.85 -16.20
CA ASN A 454 -16.78 -7.61 -17.60
C ASN A 454 -15.92 -8.50 -18.51
N ILE A 455 -16.57 -9.28 -19.38
CA ILE A 455 -15.88 -10.17 -20.33
C ILE A 455 -15.49 -9.43 -21.61
N THR A 456 -16.31 -8.45 -22.03
CA THR A 456 -16.12 -7.66 -23.25
C THR A 456 -16.19 -6.17 -22.97
N SER A 457 -15.70 -5.32 -23.88
CA SER A 457 -15.79 -3.86 -23.79
C SER A 457 -16.92 -3.34 -24.70
N GLY A 458 -17.67 -2.31 -24.24
CA GLY A 458 -18.78 -1.69 -24.98
C GLY A 458 -20.07 -1.66 -24.16
N THR A 459 -21.11 -1.02 -24.71
CA THR A 459 -22.43 -0.87 -24.06
C THR A 459 -23.24 -2.18 -24.04
N ASP A 460 -22.88 -3.15 -24.85
CA ASP A 460 -23.42 -4.51 -24.99
C ASP A 460 -22.49 -5.57 -24.38
N SER A 461 -21.59 -5.14 -23.49
CA SER A 461 -20.63 -5.98 -22.80
C SER A 461 -21.33 -7.10 -22.04
N GLN A 462 -20.86 -8.35 -22.22
CA GLN A 462 -21.31 -9.49 -21.44
C GLN A 462 -20.65 -9.45 -20.06
N GLY A 463 -21.47 -9.43 -19.01
CA GLY A 463 -21.02 -9.50 -17.62
C GLY A 463 -21.00 -10.96 -17.13
N GLU A 464 -19.90 -11.36 -16.49
CA GLU A 464 -19.81 -12.61 -15.74
C GLU A 464 -20.00 -12.32 -14.25
N VAL A 465 -20.85 -13.11 -13.61
CA VAL A 465 -21.10 -13.04 -12.17
C VAL A 465 -20.64 -14.32 -11.51
N THR A 466 -19.88 -14.17 -10.43
CA THR A 466 -19.52 -15.26 -9.52
C THR A 466 -20.24 -15.03 -8.18
N VAL A 467 -20.96 -16.06 -7.71
CA VAL A 467 -21.62 -16.08 -6.41
C VAL A 467 -21.02 -17.22 -5.59
N ARG A 468 -20.72 -16.96 -4.32
CA ARG A 468 -20.30 -18.00 -3.36
C ARG A 468 -21.38 -18.16 -2.31
N LEU A 469 -21.90 -19.37 -2.16
CA LEU A 469 -22.92 -19.71 -1.17
C LEU A 469 -22.38 -20.73 -0.17
N GLU A 470 -22.82 -20.60 1.08
CA GLU A 470 -22.59 -21.56 2.16
C GLU A 470 -23.90 -22.12 2.68
N LEU A 471 -23.94 -23.43 2.87
CA LEU A 471 -25.06 -24.12 3.53
C LEU A 471 -24.52 -25.28 4.37
N ALA A 472 -24.79 -25.27 5.67
CA ALA A 472 -24.38 -26.31 6.62
C ALA A 472 -22.85 -26.64 6.58
N GLY A 473 -22.01 -25.61 6.42
CA GLY A 473 -20.54 -25.74 6.34
C GLY A 473 -20.03 -26.12 4.94
N ARG A 474 -20.90 -26.34 3.97
CA ARG A 474 -20.52 -26.59 2.57
C ARG A 474 -20.53 -25.30 1.78
N ILE A 475 -19.39 -24.98 1.15
CA ILE A 475 -19.21 -23.78 0.35
C ILE A 475 -19.12 -24.17 -1.13
N VAL A 476 -19.85 -23.46 -1.99
CA VAL A 476 -19.84 -23.66 -3.44
C VAL A 476 -19.80 -22.32 -4.18
N ASN A 477 -19.18 -22.32 -5.37
CA ASN A 477 -19.24 -21.21 -6.31
C ASN A 477 -20.24 -21.50 -7.44
N GLY A 478 -21.10 -20.52 -7.72
CA GLY A 478 -21.95 -20.50 -8.91
C GLY A 478 -21.51 -19.43 -9.89
N HIS A 479 -21.62 -19.71 -11.17
CA HIS A 479 -21.27 -18.82 -12.26
C HIS A 479 -22.48 -18.57 -13.15
N GLY A 480 -22.59 -17.33 -13.67
CA GLY A 480 -23.61 -16.94 -14.62
C GLY A 480 -23.10 -15.83 -15.51
N ALA A 481 -23.37 -15.90 -16.79
CA ALA A 481 -23.01 -14.89 -17.76
C ALA A 481 -24.25 -14.44 -18.56
N ASP A 482 -24.38 -13.15 -18.76
CA ASP A 482 -25.44 -12.53 -19.58
C ASP A 482 -25.05 -11.09 -19.93
N THR A 483 -25.68 -10.51 -20.94
CA THR A 483 -25.59 -9.07 -21.23
C THR A 483 -26.34 -8.23 -20.19
N ASP A 484 -27.34 -8.81 -19.51
CA ASP A 484 -27.98 -8.19 -18.37
C ASP A 484 -27.39 -8.76 -17.07
N ILE A 485 -26.72 -7.90 -16.31
CA ILE A 485 -26.01 -8.28 -15.08
C ILE A 485 -26.95 -8.84 -14.01
N VAL A 486 -28.23 -8.44 -13.99
CA VAL A 486 -29.22 -8.96 -13.05
C VAL A 486 -29.60 -10.40 -13.42
N ILE A 487 -29.72 -10.69 -14.72
CA ILE A 487 -29.97 -12.04 -15.22
C ILE A 487 -28.74 -12.92 -14.97
N ALA A 488 -27.52 -12.42 -15.24
CA ALA A 488 -26.27 -13.11 -14.94
C ALA A 488 -26.18 -13.47 -13.45
N SER A 489 -26.54 -12.53 -12.57
CA SER A 489 -26.57 -12.74 -11.11
C SER A 489 -27.55 -13.82 -10.69
N ALA A 490 -28.77 -13.81 -11.22
CA ALA A 490 -29.78 -14.85 -10.95
C ALA A 490 -29.34 -16.24 -11.42
N LYS A 491 -28.72 -16.32 -12.62
CA LYS A 491 -28.11 -17.56 -13.14
C LYS A 491 -27.01 -18.08 -12.23
N ALA A 492 -26.09 -17.21 -11.79
CA ALA A 492 -24.99 -17.58 -10.90
C ALA A 492 -25.52 -18.12 -9.56
N TYR A 493 -26.53 -17.48 -8.98
CA TYR A 493 -27.13 -17.88 -7.71
C TYR A 493 -27.79 -19.26 -7.82
N LEU A 494 -28.59 -19.49 -8.87
CA LEU A 494 -29.22 -20.78 -9.14
C LEU A 494 -28.21 -21.89 -9.43
N ASN A 495 -27.12 -21.58 -10.14
CA ASN A 495 -26.04 -22.53 -10.38
C ASN A 495 -25.39 -22.98 -9.05
N ALA A 496 -25.15 -22.05 -8.12
CA ALA A 496 -24.64 -22.39 -6.80
C ALA A 496 -25.63 -23.25 -6.00
N LEU A 497 -26.92 -22.92 -6.01
CA LEU A 497 -27.94 -23.71 -5.31
C LEU A 497 -28.06 -25.13 -5.86
N ASN A 498 -28.05 -25.30 -7.19
CA ASN A 498 -28.06 -26.64 -7.82
C ASN A 498 -26.87 -27.48 -7.36
N LYS A 499 -25.68 -26.83 -7.21
CA LYS A 499 -24.47 -27.50 -6.70
C LYS A 499 -24.59 -27.88 -5.22
N LEU A 500 -25.22 -27.05 -4.40
CA LEU A 500 -25.46 -27.34 -2.97
C LEU A 500 -26.41 -28.53 -2.77
N GLU A 501 -27.42 -28.68 -3.62
CA GLU A 501 -28.41 -29.76 -3.52
C GLU A 501 -27.93 -31.10 -4.10
N THR A 502 -26.85 -31.10 -4.88
CA THR A 502 -26.29 -32.34 -5.41
C THR A 502 -25.52 -33.05 -4.29
N PRO A 503 -25.89 -34.30 -3.91
CA PRO A 503 -25.20 -35.05 -2.87
C PRO A 503 -23.72 -35.22 -3.23
N SER A 504 -22.80 -34.74 -2.38
CA SER A 504 -21.39 -35.10 -2.52
C SER A 504 -21.27 -36.58 -2.11
N GLY A 505 -20.96 -37.46 -3.03
CA GLY A 505 -20.72 -38.88 -2.76
C GLY A 505 -19.48 -39.16 -1.90
N ARG A 506 -19.12 -38.30 -0.97
CA ARG A 506 -17.96 -38.43 -0.07
C ARG A 506 -18.43 -38.81 1.33
N ALA A 507 -17.85 -39.90 1.83
CA ALA A 507 -17.91 -40.22 3.25
C ALA A 507 -16.92 -39.35 4.04
N HIS A 508 -17.32 -38.89 5.21
CA HIS A 508 -16.45 -38.16 6.12
C HIS A 508 -15.21 -39.03 6.46
N PRO A 509 -13.96 -38.54 6.32
CA PRO A 509 -12.76 -39.35 6.46
C PRO A 509 -12.59 -40.06 7.81
N GLN A 510 -13.26 -39.55 8.86
CA GLN A 510 -13.17 -40.09 10.22
C GLN A 510 -14.45 -40.82 10.68
N THR A 511 -15.60 -40.58 10.08
CA THR A 511 -16.89 -41.16 10.54
C THR A 511 -17.56 -42.08 9.55
N GLY A 512 -17.11 -42.12 8.26
CA GLY A 512 -17.70 -42.96 7.21
C GLY A 512 -19.13 -42.60 6.81
N THR A 513 -19.69 -41.51 7.35
CA THR A 513 -21.04 -41.02 7.01
C THR A 513 -21.02 -40.17 5.74
N PRO A 514 -21.97 -40.30 4.81
CA PRO A 514 -22.09 -39.41 3.64
C PRO A 514 -22.28 -37.98 4.11
N ILE A 515 -21.50 -37.05 3.56
CA ILE A 515 -21.66 -35.60 3.77
C ILE A 515 -22.52 -35.03 2.67
#